data_44b17d9b6fbff44c8735aba9682f863a
#
_entry.id   44b17d9b6fbff44c8735aba9682f863a
#
_cell.length_a   1.000
_cell.length_b   1.000
_cell.length_c   1.000
_cell.angle_alpha   90.00
_cell.angle_beta   90.00
_cell.angle_gamma   90.00
#
_symmetry.space_group_name_H-M   'P 1'
#
loop_
_entity.id
_entity.type
_entity.pdbx_description
1 polymer ?
#
loop_
_entity_poly.entity_id
_entity_poly.type
_entity_poly.pdbx_seq_one_letter_code
_entity_poly.pdbx_strand_id
1 'polypeptide(L)'
;MLNPAETAQAVSNSMEHKAHTPLVSIIFLAIMAGAAIAMGDIFWAHSTVGMAEKQSIGLANFIGGITFSCGLMMVVFYGGHLFTSSVLSGVSAYEGKLNLGKTFSYWAIVWVFNFVGGALIAYMYYYSGLPLKYDGYILQHFIPSGIGKVTAPFHELFIRGIFCNVFVCMSIWTATSESNLAGKFFAIMWMIGAFVACSMEHCVANMFIITEAIIAKAHYIAANGGDIAAAATALGHGITAEKLEMLNWGNFIGKNLVPVTLGNICGGLFFVGLVGFMANKFDMKKK
;
A
#
# COMPACT_ATOMS: atom_id res chain seq x y z
N MET A 1 17.17 -6.93 -20.82
CA MET A 1 17.06 -5.82 -19.84
C MET A 1 17.34 -4.50 -20.55
N LEU A 2 16.49 -3.49 -20.34
CA LEU A 2 16.70 -2.13 -20.87
C LEU A 2 17.86 -1.44 -20.13
N ASN A 3 18.57 -0.54 -20.82
CA ASN A 3 19.55 0.33 -20.14
C ASN A 3 18.81 1.44 -19.32
N PRO A 4 19.50 2.22 -18.48
CA PRO A 4 18.86 3.22 -17.61
C PRO A 4 18.01 4.26 -18.36
N ALA A 5 18.49 4.78 -19.49
CA ALA A 5 17.76 5.76 -20.28
C ALA A 5 16.55 5.15 -21.01
N GLU A 6 16.70 3.94 -21.54
CA GLU A 6 15.59 3.19 -22.12
C GLU A 6 14.52 2.86 -21.07
N THR A 7 14.93 2.53 -19.86
CA THR A 7 14.01 2.28 -18.73
C THR A 7 13.23 3.54 -18.36
N ALA A 8 13.90 4.68 -18.21
CA ALA A 8 13.26 5.95 -17.93
C ALA A 8 12.21 6.31 -19.00
N GLN A 9 12.57 6.12 -20.28
CA GLN A 9 11.65 6.35 -21.40
C GLN A 9 10.47 5.37 -21.37
N ALA A 10 10.70 4.09 -21.08
CA ALA A 10 9.65 3.08 -21.00
C ALA A 10 8.68 3.36 -19.83
N VAL A 11 9.20 3.79 -18.67
CA VAL A 11 8.38 4.22 -17.53
C VAL A 11 7.53 5.43 -17.93
N SER A 12 8.11 6.45 -18.53
CA SER A 12 7.36 7.65 -18.98
C SER A 12 6.25 7.27 -19.96
N ASN A 13 6.54 6.48 -20.98
CA ASN A 13 5.55 6.06 -21.97
C ASN A 13 4.42 5.22 -21.36
N SER A 14 4.76 4.29 -20.47
CA SER A 14 3.79 3.47 -19.77
C SER A 14 2.84 4.29 -18.89
N MET A 15 3.38 5.28 -18.17
CA MET A 15 2.59 6.13 -17.29
C MET A 15 1.72 7.13 -18.05
N GLU A 16 2.20 7.67 -19.16
CA GLU A 16 1.40 8.46 -20.09
C GLU A 16 0.21 7.65 -20.62
N HIS A 17 0.46 6.42 -21.11
CA HIS A 17 -0.58 5.53 -21.60
C HIS A 17 -1.63 5.26 -20.51
N LYS A 18 -1.20 4.90 -19.30
CA LYS A 18 -2.11 4.67 -18.16
C LYS A 18 -2.98 5.89 -17.85
N ALA A 19 -2.41 7.10 -17.85
CA ALA A 19 -3.16 8.32 -17.57
C ALA A 19 -4.17 8.67 -18.68
N HIS A 20 -3.97 8.19 -19.90
CA HIS A 20 -4.90 8.37 -21.04
C HIS A 20 -5.87 7.22 -21.26
N THR A 21 -5.78 6.16 -20.45
CA THR A 21 -6.76 5.06 -20.47
C THR A 21 -8.18 5.61 -20.22
N PRO A 22 -9.23 5.06 -20.88
CA PRO A 22 -10.61 5.46 -20.63
C PRO A 22 -10.98 5.42 -19.16
N LEU A 23 -11.75 6.41 -18.68
CA LEU A 23 -12.10 6.56 -17.26
C LEU A 23 -12.67 5.29 -16.64
N VAL A 24 -13.58 4.62 -17.35
CA VAL A 24 -14.17 3.35 -16.88
C VAL A 24 -13.10 2.29 -16.61
N SER A 25 -12.13 2.17 -17.52
CA SER A 25 -11.02 1.22 -17.34
C SER A 25 -10.12 1.61 -16.18
N ILE A 26 -9.82 2.92 -16.00
CA ILE A 26 -9.06 3.41 -14.84
C ILE A 26 -9.78 3.01 -13.56
N ILE A 27 -11.09 3.21 -13.46
CA ILE A 27 -11.90 2.89 -12.28
C ILE A 27 -11.78 1.40 -11.94
N PHE A 28 -12.09 0.51 -12.89
CA PHE A 28 -12.05 -0.94 -12.62
C PHE A 28 -10.64 -1.45 -12.30
N LEU A 29 -9.62 -0.97 -13.02
CA LEU A 29 -8.23 -1.35 -12.77
C LEU A 29 -7.69 -0.78 -11.45
N ALA A 30 -8.21 0.37 -10.99
CA ALA A 30 -7.88 0.92 -9.68
C ALA A 30 -8.58 0.16 -8.55
N ILE A 31 -9.87 -0.19 -8.68
CA ILE A 31 -10.56 -1.07 -7.71
C ILE A 31 -9.81 -2.39 -7.58
N MET A 32 -9.46 -3.01 -8.71
CA MET A 32 -8.73 -4.27 -8.74
C MET A 32 -7.34 -4.16 -8.11
N ALA A 33 -6.64 -3.03 -8.30
CA ALA A 33 -5.34 -2.80 -7.68
C ALA A 33 -5.43 -2.65 -6.15
N GLY A 34 -6.41 -1.91 -5.65
CA GLY A 34 -6.68 -1.81 -4.21
C GLY A 34 -7.04 -3.16 -3.60
N ALA A 35 -7.88 -3.95 -4.29
CA ALA A 35 -8.23 -5.30 -3.89
C ALA A 35 -7.00 -6.24 -3.88
N ALA A 36 -6.13 -6.15 -4.88
CA ALA A 36 -4.91 -6.96 -4.96
C ALA A 36 -3.94 -6.66 -3.81
N ILE A 37 -3.75 -5.38 -3.44
CA ILE A 37 -2.95 -5.01 -2.27
C ILE A 37 -3.58 -5.58 -0.99
N ALA A 38 -4.90 -5.47 -0.81
CA ALA A 38 -5.62 -6.05 0.32
C ALA A 38 -5.43 -7.58 0.42
N MET A 39 -5.42 -8.29 -0.71
CA MET A 39 -5.10 -9.73 -0.73
C MET A 39 -3.66 -10.01 -0.28
N GLY A 40 -2.72 -9.13 -0.60
CA GLY A 40 -1.35 -9.18 -0.07
C GLY A 40 -1.31 -9.00 1.45
N ASP A 41 -2.09 -8.06 2.00
CA ASP A 41 -2.24 -7.85 3.43
C ASP A 41 -2.88 -9.06 4.14
N ILE A 42 -3.87 -9.71 3.52
CA ILE A 42 -4.46 -10.95 4.05
C ILE A 42 -3.38 -12.05 4.12
N PHE A 43 -2.59 -12.22 3.07
CA PHE A 43 -1.52 -13.21 3.06
C PHE A 43 -0.45 -12.90 4.10
N TRP A 44 -0.07 -11.61 4.24
CA TRP A 44 0.80 -11.14 5.31
C TRP A 44 0.24 -11.54 6.70
N ALA A 45 -1.01 -11.21 7.01
CA ALA A 45 -1.62 -11.48 8.30
C ALA A 45 -1.65 -12.98 8.63
N HIS A 46 -2.09 -13.82 7.68
CA HIS A 46 -2.14 -15.27 7.87
C HIS A 46 -0.77 -15.94 8.01
N SER A 47 0.26 -15.40 7.36
CA SER A 47 1.61 -15.98 7.40
C SER A 47 2.42 -15.54 8.62
N THR A 48 2.06 -14.43 9.27
CA THR A 48 2.87 -13.84 10.35
C THR A 48 2.21 -13.88 11.73
N VAL A 49 0.90 -14.15 11.79
CA VAL A 49 0.16 -14.17 13.05
C VAL A 49 0.81 -15.12 14.06
N GLY A 50 1.13 -14.62 15.26
CA GLY A 50 1.79 -15.37 16.33
C GLY A 50 3.30 -15.59 16.16
N MET A 51 3.90 -15.26 15.00
CA MET A 51 5.33 -15.47 14.80
C MET A 51 6.21 -14.53 15.63
N ALA A 52 5.82 -13.28 15.78
CA ALA A 52 6.58 -12.29 16.54
C ALA A 52 6.70 -12.66 18.02
N GLU A 53 5.65 -13.27 18.59
CA GLU A 53 5.59 -13.69 19.98
C GLU A 53 6.34 -15.00 20.24
N LYS A 54 6.25 -15.96 19.30
CA LYS A 54 6.75 -17.33 19.49
C LYS A 54 8.14 -17.58 18.92
N GLN A 55 8.59 -16.75 17.97
CA GLN A 55 9.89 -16.93 17.30
C GLN A 55 10.74 -15.66 17.36
N SER A 56 10.60 -14.77 16.38
CA SER A 56 11.27 -13.48 16.37
C SER A 56 10.53 -12.45 15.53
N ILE A 57 10.59 -11.20 15.96
CA ILE A 57 10.04 -10.05 15.24
C ILE A 57 10.68 -9.89 13.85
N GLY A 58 12.00 -10.09 13.75
CA GLY A 58 12.72 -9.97 12.48
C GLY A 58 12.29 -11.02 11.47
N LEU A 59 12.08 -12.27 11.91
CA LEU A 59 11.60 -13.34 11.04
C LEU A 59 10.14 -13.09 10.61
N ALA A 60 9.27 -12.69 11.53
CA ALA A 60 7.89 -12.33 11.23
C ALA A 60 7.82 -11.22 10.17
N ASN A 61 8.59 -10.15 10.36
CA ASN A 61 8.65 -9.04 9.42
C ASN A 61 9.19 -9.45 8.04
N PHE A 62 10.24 -10.29 8.01
CA PHE A 62 10.80 -10.78 6.76
C PHE A 62 9.81 -11.66 5.99
N ILE A 63 9.20 -12.66 6.64
CA ILE A 63 8.18 -13.52 6.04
C ILE A 63 6.99 -12.68 5.57
N GLY A 64 6.54 -11.75 6.42
CA GLY A 64 5.44 -10.84 6.08
C GLY A 64 5.73 -9.98 4.86
N GLY A 65 6.96 -9.50 4.72
CA GLY A 65 7.40 -8.75 3.53
C GLY A 65 7.33 -9.59 2.26
N ILE A 66 7.85 -10.82 2.31
CA ILE A 66 7.82 -11.74 1.17
C ILE A 66 6.37 -12.08 0.77
N THR A 67 5.52 -12.42 1.73
CA THR A 67 4.12 -12.81 1.46
C THR A 67 3.27 -11.65 0.96
N PHE A 68 3.43 -10.46 1.55
CA PHE A 68 2.74 -9.25 1.08
C PHE A 68 3.09 -8.90 -0.38
N SER A 69 4.30 -9.21 -0.85
CA SER A 69 4.74 -8.84 -2.20
C SER A 69 3.86 -9.43 -3.31
N CYS A 70 3.10 -10.50 -3.03
CA CYS A 70 2.15 -11.06 -3.99
C CYS A 70 1.08 -10.04 -4.40
N GLY A 71 0.71 -9.11 -3.52
CA GLY A 71 -0.25 -8.04 -3.82
C GLY A 71 0.23 -7.15 -4.97
N LEU A 72 1.48 -6.67 -4.92
CA LEU A 72 2.01 -5.87 -6.04
C LEU A 72 2.27 -6.71 -7.29
N MET A 73 2.63 -7.98 -7.16
CA MET A 73 2.73 -8.89 -8.31
C MET A 73 1.39 -8.98 -9.06
N MET A 74 0.29 -9.18 -8.33
CA MET A 74 -1.06 -9.18 -8.93
C MET A 74 -1.36 -7.86 -9.63
N VAL A 75 -1.04 -6.71 -9.01
CA VAL A 75 -1.22 -5.39 -9.64
C VAL A 75 -0.44 -5.28 -10.94
N VAL A 76 0.84 -5.63 -10.94
CA VAL A 76 1.72 -5.44 -12.09
C VAL A 76 1.35 -6.38 -13.23
N PHE A 77 1.14 -7.65 -12.95
CA PHE A 77 0.86 -8.66 -13.98
C PHE A 77 -0.56 -8.55 -14.54
N TYR A 78 -1.51 -8.05 -13.76
CA TYR A 78 -2.87 -7.77 -14.23
C TYR A 78 -3.00 -6.42 -14.96
N GLY A 79 -2.02 -5.52 -14.81
CA GLY A 79 -2.07 -4.17 -15.38
C GLY A 79 -2.84 -3.17 -14.52
N GLY A 80 -3.02 -3.44 -13.24
CA GLY A 80 -3.76 -2.60 -12.30
C GLY A 80 -3.19 -1.18 -12.18
N HIS A 81 -4.07 -0.23 -11.83
CA HIS A 81 -3.69 1.15 -11.55
C HIS A 81 -3.57 1.33 -10.03
N LEU A 82 -2.36 1.28 -9.52
CA LEU A 82 -2.06 1.47 -8.10
C LEU A 82 -1.56 2.90 -7.88
N PHE A 83 -2.15 3.62 -6.92
CA PHE A 83 -1.84 5.03 -6.67
C PHE A 83 -0.35 5.27 -6.44
N THR A 84 0.28 4.50 -5.58
CA THR A 84 1.69 4.68 -5.22
C THR A 84 2.63 4.53 -6.41
N SER A 85 2.36 3.60 -7.33
CA SER A 85 3.11 3.48 -8.58
C SER A 85 2.69 4.51 -9.63
N SER A 86 1.42 4.95 -9.63
CA SER A 86 0.90 5.97 -10.55
C SER A 86 1.54 7.34 -10.34
N VAL A 87 2.14 7.58 -9.17
CA VAL A 87 2.96 8.78 -8.89
C VAL A 87 4.12 8.92 -9.90
N LEU A 88 4.62 7.83 -10.47
CA LEU A 88 5.63 7.85 -11.54
C LEU A 88 5.14 8.53 -12.83
N SER A 89 3.83 8.81 -12.98
CA SER A 89 3.34 9.65 -14.07
C SER A 89 3.89 11.09 -14.02
N GLY A 90 4.48 11.48 -12.88
CA GLY A 90 5.32 12.66 -12.78
C GLY A 90 6.48 12.67 -13.78
N VAL A 91 7.05 11.52 -14.13
CA VAL A 91 8.12 11.41 -15.16
C VAL A 91 7.59 11.87 -16.52
N SER A 92 6.37 11.43 -16.89
CA SER A 92 5.70 11.87 -18.12
C SER A 92 5.36 13.36 -18.09
N ALA A 93 5.02 13.90 -16.90
CA ALA A 93 4.80 15.34 -16.73
C ALA A 93 6.11 16.14 -16.87
N TYR A 94 7.22 15.67 -16.30
CA TYR A 94 8.54 16.29 -16.46
C TYR A 94 9.03 16.28 -17.92
N GLU A 95 8.65 15.26 -18.68
CA GLU A 95 8.93 15.17 -20.12
C GLU A 95 7.98 16.04 -20.97
N GLY A 96 6.93 16.60 -20.38
CA GLY A 96 5.94 17.42 -21.07
C GLY A 96 4.83 16.65 -21.78
N LYS A 97 4.71 15.33 -21.56
CA LYS A 97 3.67 14.46 -22.14
C LYS A 97 2.34 14.57 -21.42
N LEU A 98 2.37 14.86 -20.13
CA LEU A 98 1.19 15.08 -19.30
C LEU A 98 1.20 16.49 -18.71
N ASN A 99 0.06 17.19 -18.73
CA ASN A 99 -0.09 18.39 -17.94
C ASN A 99 -0.41 18.07 -16.47
N LEU A 100 -0.14 19.02 -15.58
CA LEU A 100 -0.34 18.85 -14.14
C LEU A 100 -1.80 18.50 -13.77
N GLY A 101 -2.76 19.15 -14.42
CA GLY A 101 -4.19 18.90 -14.17
C GLY A 101 -4.57 17.45 -14.46
N LYS A 102 -4.11 16.88 -15.57
CA LYS A 102 -4.33 15.49 -15.94
C LYS A 102 -3.63 14.53 -14.95
N THR A 103 -2.39 14.87 -14.56
CA THR A 103 -1.61 14.07 -13.60
C THR A 103 -2.30 13.98 -12.26
N PHE A 104 -2.71 15.12 -11.69
CA PHE A 104 -3.39 15.15 -10.39
C PHE A 104 -4.78 14.52 -10.45
N SER A 105 -5.54 14.74 -11.52
CA SER A 105 -6.85 14.10 -11.71
C SER A 105 -6.73 12.59 -11.79
N TYR A 106 -5.73 12.07 -12.51
CA TYR A 106 -5.43 10.65 -12.59
C TYR A 106 -5.09 10.07 -11.21
N TRP A 107 -4.21 10.74 -10.45
CA TRP A 107 -3.86 10.31 -9.09
C TRP A 107 -5.08 10.26 -8.17
N ALA A 108 -5.92 11.30 -8.19
CA ALA A 108 -7.10 11.37 -7.34
C ALA A 108 -8.10 10.24 -7.64
N ILE A 109 -8.37 9.98 -8.92
CA ILE A 109 -9.25 8.88 -9.34
C ILE A 109 -8.68 7.54 -8.86
N VAL A 110 -7.41 7.27 -9.14
CA VAL A 110 -6.78 6.01 -8.75
C VAL A 110 -6.76 5.84 -7.22
N TRP A 111 -6.45 6.90 -6.46
CA TRP A 111 -6.47 6.87 -5.00
C TRP A 111 -7.84 6.50 -4.43
N VAL A 112 -8.90 7.17 -4.91
CA VAL A 112 -10.27 6.93 -4.45
C VAL A 112 -10.69 5.49 -4.75
N PHE A 113 -10.43 5.00 -5.95
CA PHE A 113 -10.86 3.65 -6.34
C PHE A 113 -9.95 2.54 -5.81
N ASN A 114 -8.69 2.82 -5.46
CA ASN A 114 -7.91 1.90 -4.62
C ASN A 114 -8.52 1.76 -3.22
N PHE A 115 -9.00 2.89 -2.63
CA PHE A 115 -9.71 2.84 -1.35
C PHE A 115 -10.96 1.97 -1.43
N VAL A 116 -11.78 2.15 -2.47
CA VAL A 116 -12.98 1.32 -2.70
C VAL A 116 -12.60 -0.16 -2.77
N GLY A 117 -11.55 -0.51 -3.53
CA GLY A 117 -11.06 -1.88 -3.66
C GLY A 117 -10.59 -2.48 -2.33
N GLY A 118 -9.76 -1.75 -1.58
CA GLY A 118 -9.25 -2.16 -0.28
C GLY A 118 -10.36 -2.37 0.77
N ALA A 119 -11.27 -1.38 0.87
CA ALA A 119 -12.41 -1.46 1.79
C ALA A 119 -13.37 -2.60 1.43
N LEU A 120 -13.66 -2.80 0.14
CA LEU A 120 -14.50 -3.89 -0.32
C LEU A 120 -13.93 -5.24 0.13
N ILE A 121 -12.63 -5.47 -0.05
CA ILE A 121 -11.98 -6.71 0.38
C ILE A 121 -12.00 -6.85 1.90
N ALA A 122 -11.83 -5.78 2.68
CA ALA A 122 -11.92 -5.84 4.14
C ALA A 122 -13.30 -6.37 4.59
N TYR A 123 -14.40 -5.80 4.07
CA TYR A 123 -15.74 -6.30 4.37
C TYR A 123 -15.94 -7.74 3.90
N MET A 124 -15.55 -8.08 2.67
CA MET A 124 -15.67 -9.45 2.16
C MET A 124 -14.86 -10.44 3.00
N TYR A 125 -13.67 -10.06 3.43
CA TYR A 125 -12.78 -10.87 4.25
C TYR A 125 -13.41 -11.15 5.63
N TYR A 126 -13.91 -10.11 6.28
CA TYR A 126 -14.63 -10.27 7.56
C TYR A 126 -15.84 -11.22 7.43
N TYR A 127 -16.73 -10.99 6.45
CA TYR A 127 -17.92 -11.81 6.25
C TYR A 127 -17.61 -13.23 5.72
N SER A 128 -16.42 -13.49 5.21
CA SER A 128 -16.00 -14.83 4.86
C SER A 128 -15.75 -15.74 6.08
N GLY A 129 -15.62 -15.16 7.28
CA GLY A 129 -15.26 -15.86 8.50
C GLY A 129 -13.76 -16.25 8.57
N LEU A 130 -12.96 -15.96 7.56
CA LEU A 130 -11.52 -16.28 7.56
C LEU A 130 -10.74 -15.64 8.70
N PRO A 131 -10.94 -14.33 9.04
CA PRO A 131 -10.21 -13.71 10.13
C PRO A 131 -10.66 -14.20 11.51
N LEU A 132 -11.82 -14.84 11.61
CA LEU A 132 -12.36 -15.43 12.84
C LEU A 132 -11.80 -16.84 13.14
N LYS A 133 -11.08 -17.44 12.20
CA LYS A 133 -10.37 -18.69 12.44
C LYS A 133 -9.34 -18.54 13.57
N TYR A 134 -9.01 -19.67 14.19
CA TYR A 134 -8.07 -19.71 15.33
C TYR A 134 -8.54 -18.81 16.50
N ASP A 135 -9.82 -18.93 16.85
CA ASP A 135 -10.47 -18.17 17.93
C ASP A 135 -10.38 -16.64 17.75
N GLY A 136 -10.42 -16.17 16.50
CA GLY A 136 -10.35 -14.76 16.16
C GLY A 136 -8.95 -14.14 16.24
N TYR A 137 -7.91 -14.95 16.44
CA TYR A 137 -6.55 -14.47 16.65
C TYR A 137 -6.04 -13.62 15.47
N ILE A 138 -6.43 -13.96 14.22
CA ILE A 138 -6.07 -13.16 13.05
C ILE A 138 -6.78 -11.81 13.08
N LEU A 139 -8.09 -11.78 13.39
CA LEU A 139 -8.86 -10.54 13.48
C LEU A 139 -8.28 -9.61 14.56
N GLN A 140 -7.95 -10.18 15.73
CA GLN A 140 -7.33 -9.44 16.83
C GLN A 140 -6.02 -8.78 16.42
N HIS A 141 -5.23 -9.40 15.56
CA HIS A 141 -3.92 -8.91 15.11
C HIS A 141 -4.00 -7.57 14.35
N PHE A 142 -5.13 -7.26 13.70
CA PHE A 142 -5.31 -5.98 13.00
C PHE A 142 -5.51 -4.79 13.96
N ILE A 143 -6.03 -5.00 15.18
CA ILE A 143 -6.35 -3.92 16.12
C ILE A 143 -5.09 -3.15 16.55
N PRO A 144 -4.04 -3.76 17.12
CA PRO A 144 -2.83 -3.05 17.50
C PRO A 144 -2.13 -2.40 16.29
N SER A 145 -2.17 -3.06 15.12
CA SER A 145 -1.64 -2.49 13.88
C SER A 145 -2.39 -1.20 13.50
N GLY A 146 -3.72 -1.23 13.47
CA GLY A 146 -4.55 -0.06 13.17
C GLY A 146 -4.37 1.07 14.18
N ILE A 147 -4.34 0.76 15.48
CA ILE A 147 -4.08 1.74 16.55
C ILE A 147 -2.74 2.43 16.33
N GLY A 148 -1.65 1.66 16.13
CA GLY A 148 -0.32 2.21 15.90
C GLY A 148 -0.29 3.17 14.70
N LYS A 149 -1.02 2.86 13.65
CA LYS A 149 -1.11 3.67 12.42
C LYS A 149 -1.90 4.97 12.59
N VAL A 150 -2.91 5.03 13.46
CA VAL A 150 -3.71 6.26 13.69
C VAL A 150 -3.20 7.11 14.85
N THR A 151 -2.25 6.59 15.65
CA THR A 151 -1.68 7.30 16.81
C THR A 151 -0.27 7.81 16.57
N ALA A 152 0.42 7.34 15.54
CA ALA A 152 1.77 7.81 15.22
C ALA A 152 1.77 9.30 14.80
N PRO A 153 2.85 10.05 15.12
CA PRO A 153 2.96 11.46 14.76
C PRO A 153 3.00 11.69 13.24
N PHE A 154 2.48 12.82 12.79
CA PHE A 154 2.44 13.19 11.37
C PHE A 154 3.80 13.05 10.67
N HIS A 155 4.86 13.60 11.25
CA HIS A 155 6.19 13.60 10.65
C HIS A 155 6.77 12.18 10.47
N GLU A 156 6.52 11.29 11.42
CA GLU A 156 6.94 9.90 11.30
C GLU A 156 6.21 9.18 10.15
N LEU A 157 4.89 9.31 10.09
CA LEU A 157 4.08 8.72 9.03
C LEU A 157 4.45 9.26 7.65
N PHE A 158 4.70 10.57 7.56
CA PHE A 158 5.15 11.23 6.33
C PHE A 158 6.50 10.67 5.86
N ILE A 159 7.50 10.59 6.75
CA ILE A 159 8.85 10.10 6.40
C ILE A 159 8.81 8.59 6.07
N ARG A 160 8.09 7.79 6.87
CA ARG A 160 7.86 6.36 6.55
C ARG A 160 7.17 6.19 5.20
N GLY A 161 6.25 7.10 4.85
CA GLY A 161 5.62 7.17 3.52
C GLY A 161 6.61 7.45 2.40
N ILE A 162 7.56 8.39 2.60
CA ILE A 162 8.62 8.66 1.63
C ILE A 162 9.43 7.38 1.35
N PHE A 163 9.96 6.76 2.41
CA PHE A 163 10.77 5.56 2.28
C PHE A 163 10.02 4.42 1.58
N CYS A 164 8.77 4.17 1.97
CA CYS A 164 7.93 3.17 1.34
C CYS A 164 7.85 3.38 -0.19
N ASN A 165 7.50 4.60 -0.62
CA ASN A 165 7.24 4.81 -2.03
C ASN A 165 8.50 4.96 -2.89
N VAL A 166 9.67 5.16 -2.29
CA VAL A 166 10.94 4.94 -2.97
C VAL A 166 11.05 3.47 -3.40
N PHE A 167 10.79 2.51 -2.48
CA PHE A 167 10.84 1.08 -2.81
C PHE A 167 9.77 0.67 -3.82
N VAL A 168 8.52 1.13 -3.65
CA VAL A 168 7.44 0.79 -4.58
C VAL A 168 7.75 1.31 -5.98
N CYS A 169 8.17 2.55 -6.13
CA CYS A 169 8.50 3.13 -7.43
C CYS A 169 9.75 2.50 -8.04
N MET A 170 10.77 2.18 -7.24
CA MET A 170 11.95 1.44 -7.71
C MET A 170 11.57 0.02 -8.14
N SER A 171 10.64 -0.63 -7.46
CA SER A 171 10.11 -1.93 -7.88
C SER A 171 9.50 -1.88 -9.29
N ILE A 172 8.65 -0.88 -9.55
CA ILE A 172 8.05 -0.68 -10.87
C ILE A 172 9.10 -0.30 -11.91
N TRP A 173 10.05 0.58 -11.56
CA TRP A 173 11.15 0.98 -12.44
C TRP A 173 11.98 -0.22 -12.87
N THR A 174 12.40 -1.05 -11.92
CA THR A 174 13.18 -2.27 -12.18
C THR A 174 12.36 -3.31 -12.95
N ALA A 175 11.10 -3.53 -12.58
CA ALA A 175 10.22 -4.44 -13.32
C ALA A 175 9.97 -3.98 -14.77
N THR A 176 10.00 -2.67 -15.03
CA THR A 176 9.88 -2.10 -16.39
C THR A 176 11.15 -2.35 -17.21
N SER A 177 12.34 -2.34 -16.58
CA SER A 177 13.60 -2.61 -17.28
C SER A 177 13.75 -4.07 -17.73
N GLU A 178 12.98 -4.98 -17.13
CA GLU A 178 13.12 -6.43 -17.33
C GLU A 178 11.99 -6.98 -18.22
N SER A 179 12.35 -7.88 -19.13
CA SER A 179 11.39 -8.57 -20.00
C SER A 179 11.01 -9.96 -19.50
N ASN A 180 11.89 -10.59 -18.68
CA ASN A 180 11.66 -11.93 -18.15
C ASN A 180 10.71 -11.89 -16.95
N LEU A 181 9.73 -12.78 -16.93
CA LEU A 181 8.74 -12.86 -15.84
C LEU A 181 9.38 -13.14 -14.47
N ALA A 182 10.35 -14.06 -14.42
CA ALA A 182 11.05 -14.38 -13.18
C ALA A 182 11.89 -13.20 -12.69
N GLY A 183 12.54 -12.45 -13.59
CA GLY A 183 13.26 -11.23 -13.24
C GLY A 183 12.33 -10.18 -12.62
N LYS A 184 11.16 -9.96 -13.19
CA LYS A 184 10.13 -9.07 -12.63
C LYS A 184 9.65 -9.55 -11.26
N PHE A 185 9.42 -10.85 -11.11
CA PHE A 185 9.01 -11.47 -9.86
C PHE A 185 10.01 -11.17 -8.73
N PHE A 186 11.30 -11.42 -8.95
CA PHE A 186 12.34 -11.16 -7.94
C PHE A 186 12.52 -9.67 -7.66
N ALA A 187 12.47 -8.81 -8.67
CA ALA A 187 12.55 -7.36 -8.50
C ALA A 187 11.42 -6.85 -7.58
N ILE A 188 10.19 -7.29 -7.82
CA ILE A 188 9.04 -6.91 -6.99
C ILE A 188 9.18 -7.48 -5.59
N MET A 189 9.48 -8.78 -5.46
CA MET A 189 9.54 -9.47 -4.17
C MET A 189 10.52 -8.81 -3.20
N TRP A 190 11.74 -8.50 -3.65
CA TRP A 190 12.76 -7.92 -2.78
C TRP A 190 12.47 -6.48 -2.39
N MET A 191 12.04 -5.64 -3.32
CA MET A 191 11.75 -4.22 -3.04
C MET A 191 10.53 -4.08 -2.13
N ILE A 192 9.47 -4.82 -2.42
CA ILE A 192 8.24 -4.80 -1.60
C ILE A 192 8.48 -5.49 -0.27
N GLY A 193 9.17 -6.63 -0.27
CA GLY A 193 9.57 -7.33 0.94
C GLY A 193 10.36 -6.43 1.90
N ALA A 194 11.29 -5.63 1.37
CA ALA A 194 12.10 -4.73 2.17
C ALA A 194 11.26 -3.65 2.87
N PHE A 195 10.38 -2.93 2.15
CA PHE A 195 9.61 -1.86 2.79
C PHE A 195 8.63 -2.38 3.85
N VAL A 196 8.01 -3.55 3.62
CA VAL A 196 7.11 -4.18 4.59
C VAL A 196 7.89 -4.66 5.81
N ALA A 197 9.00 -5.37 5.61
CA ALA A 197 9.85 -5.84 6.69
C ALA A 197 10.37 -4.70 7.58
N CYS A 198 10.60 -3.52 7.00
CA CYS A 198 11.00 -2.32 7.73
C CYS A 198 9.82 -1.48 8.28
N SER A 199 8.60 -1.98 8.22
CA SER A 199 7.40 -1.29 8.76
C SER A 199 7.21 0.12 8.21
N MET A 200 7.48 0.33 6.91
CA MET A 200 7.23 1.60 6.23
C MET A 200 5.74 1.75 5.89
N GLU A 201 5.30 2.98 5.60
CA GLU A 201 3.88 3.30 5.47
C GLU A 201 3.41 3.41 4.01
N HIS A 202 2.48 2.55 3.64
CA HIS A 202 1.86 2.48 2.31
C HIS A 202 0.38 2.85 2.39
N CYS A 203 -0.02 3.99 1.79
CA CYS A 203 -1.39 4.50 1.94
C CYS A 203 -2.44 3.49 1.45
N VAL A 204 -2.22 2.76 0.36
CA VAL A 204 -3.20 1.81 -0.17
C VAL A 204 -3.30 0.54 0.70
N ALA A 205 -2.19 0.02 1.25
CA ALA A 205 -2.24 -1.06 2.24
C ALA A 205 -3.00 -0.63 3.50
N ASN A 206 -2.78 0.61 3.96
CA ASN A 206 -3.52 1.17 5.09
C ASN A 206 -5.03 1.28 4.84
N MET A 207 -5.46 1.43 3.59
CA MET A 207 -6.89 1.43 3.22
C MET A 207 -7.58 0.10 3.55
N PHE A 208 -6.86 -1.03 3.49
CA PHE A 208 -7.36 -2.32 3.96
C PHE A 208 -7.10 -2.51 5.46
N ILE A 209 -5.85 -2.39 5.92
CA ILE A 209 -5.44 -2.73 7.29
C ILE A 209 -6.26 -1.96 8.33
N ILE A 210 -6.42 -0.63 8.16
CA ILE A 210 -7.14 0.19 9.14
C ILE A 210 -8.66 -0.04 9.02
N THR A 211 -9.18 -0.28 7.81
CA THR A 211 -10.59 -0.67 7.64
C THR A 211 -10.88 -1.97 8.38
N GLU A 212 -10.05 -3.00 8.21
CA GLU A 212 -10.19 -4.29 8.91
C GLU A 212 -10.05 -4.12 10.43
N ALA A 213 -9.12 -3.27 10.89
CA ALA A 213 -8.97 -2.95 12.31
C ALA A 213 -10.22 -2.26 12.90
N ILE A 214 -10.89 -1.38 12.16
CA ILE A 214 -12.16 -0.75 12.57
C ILE A 214 -13.28 -1.78 12.63
N ILE A 215 -13.36 -2.69 11.67
CA ILE A 215 -14.30 -3.80 11.66
C ILE A 215 -14.05 -4.72 12.87
N ALA A 216 -12.78 -5.09 13.12
CA ALA A 216 -12.36 -5.89 14.26
C ALA A 216 -12.75 -5.23 15.59
N LYS A 217 -12.48 -3.93 15.76
CA LYS A 217 -12.92 -3.16 16.91
C LYS A 217 -14.44 -3.29 17.12
N ALA A 218 -15.24 -3.08 16.07
CA ALA A 218 -16.70 -3.17 16.16
C ALA A 218 -17.15 -4.58 16.55
N HIS A 219 -16.51 -5.63 16.03
CA HIS A 219 -16.74 -7.02 16.40
C HIS A 219 -16.53 -7.25 17.91
N TYR A 220 -15.38 -6.85 18.44
CA TYR A 220 -15.04 -7.07 19.85
C TYR A 220 -15.92 -6.23 20.80
N ILE A 221 -16.30 -5.01 20.43
CA ILE A 221 -17.26 -4.21 21.22
C ILE A 221 -18.62 -4.91 21.26
N ALA A 222 -19.13 -5.38 20.13
CA ALA A 222 -20.40 -6.09 20.07
C ALA A 222 -20.39 -7.40 20.90
N ALA A 223 -19.28 -8.16 20.81
CA ALA A 223 -19.09 -9.41 21.58
C ALA A 223 -19.03 -9.17 23.11
N ASN A 224 -18.71 -7.95 23.54
CA ASN A 224 -18.66 -7.55 24.95
C ASN A 224 -19.83 -6.63 25.35
N GLY A 225 -21.03 -6.87 24.79
CA GLY A 225 -22.25 -6.16 25.17
C GLY A 225 -22.31 -4.69 24.82
N GLY A 226 -21.48 -4.22 23.90
CA GLY A 226 -21.40 -2.82 23.50
C GLY A 226 -20.45 -1.96 24.38
N ASP A 227 -19.79 -2.58 25.36
CA ASP A 227 -18.86 -1.89 26.27
C ASP A 227 -17.43 -1.89 25.70
N ILE A 228 -16.91 -0.70 25.39
CA ILE A 228 -15.56 -0.52 24.87
C ILE A 228 -14.47 -0.84 25.91
N ALA A 229 -14.74 -0.62 27.20
CA ALA A 229 -13.78 -0.91 28.27
C ALA A 229 -13.68 -2.44 28.49
N ALA A 230 -14.82 -3.14 28.46
CA ALA A 230 -14.85 -4.60 28.51
C ALA A 230 -14.16 -5.20 27.28
N ALA A 231 -14.39 -4.66 26.07
CA ALA A 231 -13.71 -5.08 24.85
C ALA A 231 -12.19 -4.87 24.93
N ALA A 232 -11.72 -3.73 25.45
CA ALA A 232 -10.30 -3.46 25.65
C ALA A 232 -9.66 -4.46 26.62
N THR A 233 -10.36 -4.80 27.71
CA THR A 233 -9.92 -5.79 28.70
C THR A 233 -9.82 -7.18 28.07
N ALA A 234 -10.82 -7.59 27.29
CA ALA A 234 -10.85 -8.88 26.60
C ALA A 234 -9.72 -9.02 25.55
N LEU A 235 -9.37 -7.94 24.86
CA LEU A 235 -8.29 -7.90 23.88
C LEU A 235 -6.90 -8.00 24.55
N GLY A 236 -6.72 -7.46 25.74
CA GLY A 236 -5.45 -7.51 26.46
C GLY A 236 -4.32 -6.72 25.74
N HIS A 237 -3.07 -7.19 25.86
CA HIS A 237 -1.88 -6.66 25.17
C HIS A 237 -1.68 -5.15 25.29
N GLY A 238 -2.10 -4.52 26.41
CA GLY A 238 -1.97 -3.07 26.65
C GLY A 238 -2.89 -2.22 25.76
N ILE A 239 -3.94 -2.81 25.19
CA ILE A 239 -5.02 -2.09 24.52
C ILE A 239 -5.93 -1.47 25.58
N THR A 240 -6.18 -0.15 25.48
CA THR A 240 -7.07 0.59 26.38
C THR A 240 -8.30 1.08 25.62
N ALA A 241 -9.37 1.40 26.36
CA ALA A 241 -10.58 1.98 25.76
C ALA A 241 -10.25 3.25 24.96
N GLU A 242 -9.40 4.13 25.50
CA GLU A 242 -8.95 5.36 24.83
C GLU A 242 -8.26 5.05 23.48
N LYS A 243 -7.36 4.06 23.45
CA LYS A 243 -6.71 3.64 22.19
C LYS A 243 -7.72 3.09 21.18
N LEU A 244 -8.72 2.32 21.64
CA LEU A 244 -9.79 1.84 20.76
C LEU A 244 -10.65 2.99 20.23
N GLU A 245 -10.94 4.01 21.03
CA GLU A 245 -11.65 5.21 20.58
C GLU A 245 -10.91 5.95 19.47
N MET A 246 -9.57 6.02 19.57
CA MET A 246 -8.72 6.62 18.54
C MET A 246 -8.83 5.89 17.19
N LEU A 247 -9.13 4.60 17.18
CA LEU A 247 -9.30 3.81 15.97
C LEU A 247 -10.70 4.06 15.37
N ASN A 248 -10.81 5.09 14.54
CA ASN A 248 -12.05 5.52 13.89
C ASN A 248 -11.76 6.12 12.49
N TRP A 249 -12.80 6.27 11.69
CA TRP A 249 -12.70 6.77 10.32
C TRP A 249 -12.09 8.17 10.21
N GLY A 250 -12.40 9.07 11.15
CA GLY A 250 -11.85 10.44 11.16
C GLY A 250 -10.33 10.45 11.35
N ASN A 251 -9.84 9.71 12.34
CA ASN A 251 -8.39 9.56 12.58
C ASN A 251 -7.72 8.76 11.46
N PHE A 252 -8.37 7.75 10.92
CA PHE A 252 -7.86 7.01 9.77
C PHE A 252 -7.56 7.93 8.60
N ILE A 253 -8.54 8.75 8.18
CA ILE A 253 -8.36 9.66 7.05
C ILE A 253 -7.38 10.78 7.41
N GLY A 254 -7.62 11.50 8.51
CA GLY A 254 -6.89 12.72 8.85
C GLY A 254 -5.49 12.46 9.40
N LYS A 255 -5.34 11.49 10.31
CA LYS A 255 -4.07 11.25 10.99
C LYS A 255 -3.15 10.23 10.29
N ASN A 256 -3.72 9.32 9.48
CA ASN A 256 -2.90 8.34 8.75
C ASN A 256 -2.86 8.61 7.25
N LEU A 257 -4.00 8.56 6.55
CA LEU A 257 -3.98 8.62 5.08
C LEU A 257 -3.40 9.93 4.55
N VAL A 258 -3.66 11.07 5.20
CA VAL A 258 -3.11 12.36 4.75
C VAL A 258 -1.59 12.36 4.79
N PRO A 259 -0.91 12.19 5.95
CA PRO A 259 0.56 12.21 5.99
C PRO A 259 1.19 11.11 5.14
N VAL A 260 0.64 9.90 5.16
CA VAL A 260 1.20 8.77 4.39
C VAL A 260 1.07 9.01 2.89
N THR A 261 -0.08 9.49 2.40
CA THR A 261 -0.28 9.81 0.98
C THR A 261 0.69 10.89 0.50
N LEU A 262 0.87 11.97 1.28
CA LEU A 262 1.82 13.02 0.97
C LEU A 262 3.26 12.49 0.95
N GLY A 263 3.63 11.66 1.91
CA GLY A 263 4.92 10.99 1.94
C GLY A 263 5.13 10.08 0.72
N ASN A 264 4.14 9.27 0.38
CA ASN A 264 4.21 8.40 -0.81
C ASN A 264 4.35 9.24 -2.10
N ILE A 265 3.63 10.36 -2.25
CA ILE A 265 3.84 11.26 -3.39
C ILE A 265 5.29 11.76 -3.43
N CYS A 266 5.79 12.29 -2.32
CA CYS A 266 7.16 12.81 -2.25
C CYS A 266 8.21 11.74 -2.61
N GLY A 267 8.08 10.54 -2.05
CA GLY A 267 9.01 9.43 -2.32
C GLY A 267 9.07 9.04 -3.79
N GLY A 268 7.91 8.83 -4.41
CA GLY A 268 7.82 8.43 -5.82
C GLY A 268 8.13 9.55 -6.80
N LEU A 269 7.59 10.77 -6.55
CA LEU A 269 7.71 11.89 -7.48
C LEU A 269 9.11 12.48 -7.51
N PHE A 270 9.69 12.78 -6.34
CA PHE A 270 10.96 13.48 -6.26
C PHE A 270 12.15 12.53 -6.20
N PHE A 271 12.13 11.55 -5.28
CA PHE A 271 13.29 10.69 -5.07
C PHE A 271 13.51 9.66 -6.18
N VAL A 272 12.44 9.17 -6.82
CA VAL A 272 12.57 8.22 -7.93
C VAL A 272 12.30 8.90 -9.27
N GLY A 273 11.13 9.52 -9.43
CA GLY A 273 10.70 10.10 -10.71
C GLY A 273 11.58 11.23 -11.20
N LEU A 274 11.78 12.28 -10.37
CA LEU A 274 12.59 13.44 -10.76
C LEU A 274 14.07 13.07 -10.94
N VAL A 275 14.63 12.32 -9.99
CA VAL A 275 16.03 11.88 -10.07
C VAL A 275 16.26 11.03 -11.32
N GLY A 276 15.39 10.03 -11.56
CA GLY A 276 15.46 9.16 -12.74
C GLY A 276 15.32 9.93 -14.05
N PHE A 277 14.40 10.92 -14.10
CA PHE A 277 14.26 11.80 -15.26
C PHE A 277 15.50 12.68 -15.48
N MET A 278 15.95 13.41 -14.45
CA MET A 278 17.09 14.34 -14.58
C MET A 278 18.39 13.63 -14.95
N ALA A 279 18.62 12.43 -14.42
CA ALA A 279 19.80 11.62 -14.74
C ALA A 279 19.83 11.15 -16.20
N ASN A 280 18.66 10.95 -16.83
CA ASN A 280 18.57 10.32 -18.14
C ASN A 280 18.00 11.22 -19.25
N LYS A 281 17.54 12.45 -18.94
CA LYS A 281 16.78 13.32 -19.87
C LYS A 281 17.49 13.61 -21.20
N PHE A 282 18.82 13.65 -21.22
CA PHE A 282 19.58 13.94 -22.44
C PHE A 282 19.68 12.72 -23.36
N ASP A 283 19.59 11.51 -22.81
CA ASP A 283 19.68 10.27 -23.55
C ASP A 283 18.31 9.69 -23.92
N MET A 284 17.24 10.04 -23.18
CA MET A 284 15.84 9.69 -23.51
C MET A 284 15.39 10.25 -24.87
N LYS A 285 15.94 11.39 -25.32
CA LYS A 285 15.55 12.10 -26.56
C LYS A 285 16.35 11.73 -27.79
N LYS A 286 17.36 10.87 -27.66
CA LYS A 286 18.27 10.51 -28.79
C LYS A 286 17.73 9.37 -29.67
N LYS A 287 16.52 8.91 -29.44
CA LYS A 287 15.81 7.89 -30.25
C LYS A 287 14.49 8.45 -30.72
#